data_8b63219b168bd596d2cc6fa9a49f86c1
#
_entry.id   8b63219b168bd596d2cc6fa9a49f86c1
#
_cell.length_a   1.000
_cell.length_b   1.000
_cell.length_c   1.000
_cell.angle_alpha   90.00
_cell.angle_beta   90.00
_cell.angle_gamma   90.00
#
_symmetry.space_group_name_H-M   'P 1'
#
loop_
_entity.id
_entity.type
_entity.pdbx_description
1 polymer ?
#
loop_
_entity_poly.entity_id
_entity_poly.type
_entity_poly.pdbx_seq_one_letter_code
_entity_poly.pdbx_strand_id
1 'polypeptide(L)'
;MLLLGATVAWAGMGQPSPGEMGFQGAASPVAEAIHSFYDFVNIIIVAITVFVMLLMLYVMYRFNERANPTPSMVTHNTVLEVAWTVVPILILVAIAIPSFRLLNLQYSYPKADLVLKATGYQWYWEHAYPDLGVTFETRMLDEAGLEELKAQNLPAVRNLSVDNEVIVPLNKVVTVLITAAPDGVIHNWTMPGFGSKVDAVPGRITSTWFKPTVEGIFYGQCSELCGKDHAFMPI
;
A
#
# COMPACT_ATOMS: atom_id res chain seq x y z
N MET A 1 -27.86 -4.51 -24.60
CA MET A 1 -27.65 -4.57 -23.16
C MET A 1 -26.50 -5.55 -22.89
N LEU A 2 -25.25 -5.06 -22.96
CA LEU A 2 -24.04 -5.84 -22.70
C LEU A 2 -23.76 -5.72 -21.20
N LEU A 3 -24.12 -6.75 -20.45
CA LEU A 3 -23.60 -6.97 -19.10
C LEU A 3 -22.13 -7.39 -19.28
N LEU A 4 -21.22 -6.43 -19.15
CA LEU A 4 -19.82 -6.72 -18.89
C LEU A 4 -19.76 -7.42 -17.54
N GLY A 5 -19.64 -8.74 -17.57
CA GLY A 5 -19.30 -9.54 -16.43
C GLY A 5 -17.92 -9.09 -15.93
N ALA A 6 -17.88 -8.20 -14.97
CA ALA A 6 -16.67 -7.91 -14.22
C ALA A 6 -16.29 -9.22 -13.51
N THR A 7 -15.35 -9.96 -14.08
CA THR A 7 -14.65 -11.01 -13.33
C THR A 7 -13.95 -10.28 -12.18
N VAL A 8 -14.40 -10.55 -10.96
CA VAL A 8 -13.68 -10.09 -9.75
C VAL A 8 -12.31 -10.76 -9.82
N ALA A 9 -11.30 -10.00 -10.22
CA ALA A 9 -9.92 -10.46 -10.13
C ALA A 9 -9.62 -10.60 -8.63
N TRP A 10 -9.46 -11.83 -8.17
CA TRP A 10 -9.02 -12.10 -6.80
C TRP A 10 -7.60 -11.56 -6.66
N ALA A 11 -7.36 -10.77 -5.62
CA ALA A 11 -6.04 -10.27 -5.31
C ALA A 11 -5.04 -11.44 -5.20
N GLY A 12 -3.93 -11.36 -5.92
CA GLY A 12 -2.86 -12.37 -5.84
C GLY A 12 -2.22 -12.36 -4.45
N MET A 13 -1.83 -13.53 -3.97
CA MET A 13 -1.03 -13.61 -2.76
C MET A 13 0.43 -13.35 -3.13
N GLY A 14 1.03 -12.32 -2.51
CA GLY A 14 2.46 -11.99 -2.66
C GLY A 14 2.87 -11.25 -3.94
N GLN A 15 2.00 -11.17 -4.94
CA GLN A 15 2.26 -10.44 -6.20
C GLN A 15 0.99 -9.77 -6.74
N PRO A 16 1.09 -8.71 -7.56
CA PRO A 16 -0.07 -8.10 -8.19
C PRO A 16 -0.72 -9.03 -9.22
N SER A 17 -2.04 -8.96 -9.33
CA SER A 17 -2.83 -9.69 -10.34
C SER A 17 -3.27 -8.78 -11.48
N PRO A 18 -3.41 -9.28 -12.72
CA PRO A 18 -3.89 -8.49 -13.84
C PRO A 18 -5.27 -7.88 -13.57
N GLY A 19 -5.39 -6.55 -13.69
CA GLY A 19 -6.64 -5.83 -13.46
C GLY A 19 -7.04 -5.68 -11.99
N GLU A 20 -6.16 -5.93 -11.06
CA GLU A 20 -6.40 -5.80 -9.62
C GLU A 20 -6.76 -4.36 -9.25
N MET A 21 -7.88 -4.17 -8.55
CA MET A 21 -8.38 -2.89 -8.07
C MET A 21 -8.43 -2.84 -6.54
N GLY A 22 -7.36 -3.23 -5.90
CA GLY A 22 -7.28 -3.27 -4.45
C GLY A 22 -5.87 -3.60 -4.01
N PHE A 23 -5.73 -4.01 -2.78
CA PHE A 23 -4.47 -4.52 -2.27
C PHE A 23 -4.29 -6.00 -2.61
N GLN A 24 -3.04 -6.43 -2.72
CA GLN A 24 -2.67 -7.85 -2.72
C GLN A 24 -3.18 -8.53 -1.45
N GLY A 25 -3.28 -9.86 -1.44
CA GLY A 25 -3.70 -10.59 -0.26
C GLY A 25 -2.89 -10.24 0.99
N ALA A 26 -3.55 -10.01 2.11
CA ALA A 26 -2.89 -9.70 3.37
C ALA A 26 -2.21 -10.96 3.94
N ALA A 27 -0.94 -10.84 4.29
CA ALA A 27 -0.13 -11.91 4.86
C ALA A 27 0.49 -11.53 6.21
N SER A 28 -0.06 -10.49 6.87
CA SER A 28 0.33 -10.07 8.22
C SER A 28 -0.85 -9.40 8.94
N PRO A 29 -0.88 -9.37 10.28
CA PRO A 29 -1.90 -8.64 11.04
C PRO A 29 -1.95 -7.13 10.72
N VAL A 30 -0.81 -6.54 10.37
CA VAL A 30 -0.73 -5.12 9.97
C VAL A 30 -1.42 -4.92 8.62
N ALA A 31 -1.16 -5.80 7.63
CA ALA A 31 -1.83 -5.74 6.33
C ALA A 31 -3.35 -5.94 6.45
N GLU A 32 -3.80 -6.90 7.26
CA GLU A 32 -5.23 -7.11 7.53
C GLU A 32 -5.91 -5.87 8.12
N ALA A 33 -5.25 -5.22 9.07
CA ALA A 33 -5.76 -3.99 9.68
C ALA A 33 -5.80 -2.81 8.68
N ILE A 34 -4.80 -2.70 7.78
CA ILE A 34 -4.78 -1.71 6.69
C ILE A 34 -5.95 -1.96 5.73
N HIS A 35 -6.18 -3.22 5.30
CA HIS A 35 -7.28 -3.56 4.40
C HIS A 35 -8.64 -3.24 5.02
N SER A 36 -8.85 -3.62 6.28
CA SER A 36 -10.09 -3.32 7.00
C SER A 36 -10.35 -1.82 7.11
N PHE A 37 -9.33 -1.03 7.37
CA PHE A 37 -9.44 0.42 7.42
C PHE A 37 -9.70 1.03 6.03
N TYR A 38 -9.05 0.51 5.00
CA TYR A 38 -9.27 0.90 3.60
C TYR A 38 -10.73 0.66 3.18
N ASP A 39 -11.29 -0.52 3.47
CA ASP A 39 -12.67 -0.85 3.13
C ASP A 39 -13.67 0.08 3.84
N PHE A 40 -13.43 0.36 5.12
CA PHE A 40 -14.23 1.31 5.88
C PHE A 40 -14.22 2.71 5.26
N VAL A 41 -13.05 3.22 4.88
CA VAL A 41 -12.91 4.54 4.22
C VAL A 41 -13.56 4.53 2.85
N ASN A 42 -13.42 3.46 2.07
CA ASN A 42 -14.05 3.33 0.75
C ASN A 42 -15.58 3.38 0.82
N ILE A 43 -16.20 2.74 1.81
CA ILE A 43 -17.66 2.83 2.01
C ILE A 43 -18.08 4.30 2.18
N ILE A 44 -17.36 5.07 2.98
CA ILE A 44 -17.64 6.50 3.20
C ILE A 44 -17.46 7.30 1.89
N ILE A 45 -16.34 7.08 1.18
CA ILE A 45 -16.02 7.78 -0.07
C ILE A 45 -17.09 7.50 -1.13
N VAL A 46 -17.47 6.25 -1.31
CA VAL A 46 -18.52 5.85 -2.28
C VAL A 46 -19.86 6.47 -1.90
N ALA A 47 -20.23 6.44 -0.63
CA ALA A 47 -21.47 7.05 -0.15
C ALA A 47 -21.52 8.56 -0.43
N ILE A 48 -20.42 9.29 -0.15
CA ILE A 48 -20.32 10.73 -0.44
C ILE A 48 -20.38 10.97 -1.94
N THR A 49 -19.66 10.19 -2.75
CA THR A 49 -19.62 10.35 -4.21
C THR A 49 -21.01 10.14 -4.82
N VAL A 50 -21.71 9.08 -4.41
CA VAL A 50 -23.09 8.82 -4.87
C VAL A 50 -24.03 9.93 -4.42
N PHE A 51 -23.93 10.39 -3.19
CA PHE A 51 -24.76 11.50 -2.69
C PHE A 51 -24.55 12.77 -3.52
N VAL A 52 -23.30 13.18 -3.76
CA VAL A 52 -23.00 14.38 -4.55
C VAL A 52 -23.46 14.21 -5.99
N MET A 53 -23.26 13.05 -6.59
CA MET A 53 -23.74 12.74 -7.95
C MET A 53 -25.27 12.88 -8.06
N LEU A 54 -26.00 12.30 -7.12
CA LEU A 54 -27.47 12.41 -7.07
C LEU A 54 -27.92 13.84 -6.86
N LEU A 55 -27.25 14.60 -6.01
CA LEU A 55 -27.53 16.01 -5.79
C LEU A 55 -27.32 16.83 -7.07
N MET A 56 -26.22 16.61 -7.78
CA MET A 56 -25.95 17.28 -9.06
C MET A 56 -27.01 16.94 -10.12
N LEU A 57 -27.36 15.66 -10.25
CA LEU A 57 -28.42 15.24 -11.17
C LEU A 57 -29.76 15.88 -10.82
N TYR A 58 -30.12 15.94 -9.54
CA TYR A 58 -31.32 16.61 -9.06
C TYR A 58 -31.31 18.10 -9.41
N VAL A 59 -30.19 18.80 -9.17
CA VAL A 59 -30.08 20.24 -9.50
C VAL A 59 -30.20 20.45 -10.99
N MET A 60 -29.54 19.68 -11.83
CA MET A 60 -29.62 19.78 -13.29
C MET A 60 -31.03 19.52 -13.81
N TYR A 61 -31.73 18.54 -13.24
CA TYR A 61 -33.10 18.23 -13.64
C TYR A 61 -34.10 19.27 -13.15
N ARG A 62 -34.04 19.68 -11.88
CA ARG A 62 -35.04 20.48 -11.20
C ARG A 62 -34.87 21.98 -11.46
N PHE A 63 -33.63 22.45 -11.61
CA PHE A 63 -33.31 23.89 -11.68
C PHE A 63 -32.76 24.34 -13.04
N ASN A 64 -33.05 23.61 -14.13
CA ASN A 64 -32.74 24.06 -15.47
C ASN A 64 -33.62 25.24 -15.90
N GLU A 65 -33.19 25.98 -16.90
CA GLU A 65 -33.88 27.20 -17.40
C GLU A 65 -35.33 26.97 -17.77
N ARG A 66 -35.68 25.79 -18.32
CA ARG A 66 -37.07 25.47 -18.71
C ARG A 66 -37.95 25.22 -17.49
N ALA A 67 -37.41 24.56 -16.45
CA ALA A 67 -38.17 24.25 -15.23
C ALA A 67 -38.22 25.43 -14.25
N ASN A 68 -37.26 26.35 -14.30
CA ASN A 68 -37.14 27.53 -13.44
C ASN A 68 -36.71 28.76 -14.25
N PRO A 69 -37.60 29.35 -15.03
CA PRO A 69 -37.26 30.52 -15.84
C PRO A 69 -36.93 31.76 -15.00
N THR A 70 -37.40 31.82 -13.75
CA THR A 70 -37.10 32.91 -12.83
C THR A 70 -36.31 32.34 -11.64
N PRO A 71 -35.00 32.64 -11.50
CA PRO A 71 -34.18 32.14 -10.39
C PRO A 71 -34.62 32.77 -9.06
N SER A 72 -34.43 32.01 -7.97
CA SER A 72 -34.65 32.50 -6.62
C SER A 72 -33.56 33.52 -6.25
N MET A 73 -33.98 34.55 -5.50
CA MET A 73 -33.06 35.57 -4.96
C MET A 73 -32.52 35.24 -3.55
N VAL A 74 -32.90 34.09 -3.00
CA VAL A 74 -32.35 33.61 -1.72
C VAL A 74 -30.90 33.15 -1.89
N THR A 75 -29.99 33.83 -1.22
CA THR A 75 -28.54 33.63 -1.40
C THR A 75 -27.86 32.89 -0.25
N HIS A 76 -28.54 32.69 0.88
CA HIS A 76 -27.97 32.03 2.06
C HIS A 76 -29.03 31.23 2.83
N ASN A 77 -28.54 30.23 3.57
CA ASN A 77 -29.34 29.46 4.52
C ASN A 77 -28.46 28.97 5.67
N THR A 78 -28.52 29.61 6.81
CA THR A 78 -27.67 29.34 7.97
C THR A 78 -27.74 27.88 8.44
N VAL A 79 -28.92 27.23 8.36
CA VAL A 79 -29.05 25.82 8.77
C VAL A 79 -28.28 24.90 7.83
N LEU A 80 -28.34 25.14 6.51
CA LEU A 80 -27.53 24.38 5.56
C LEU A 80 -26.03 24.65 5.74
N GLU A 81 -25.65 25.90 6.01
CA GLU A 81 -24.24 26.28 6.24
C GLU A 81 -23.67 25.56 7.46
N VAL A 82 -24.41 25.53 8.55
CA VAL A 82 -24.02 24.78 9.75
C VAL A 82 -23.97 23.27 9.45
N ALA A 83 -24.94 22.73 8.71
CA ALA A 83 -24.97 21.32 8.38
C ALA A 83 -23.79 20.90 7.51
N TRP A 84 -23.46 21.65 6.44
CA TRP A 84 -22.32 21.28 5.59
C TRP A 84 -20.95 21.51 6.23
N THR A 85 -20.89 22.24 7.36
CA THR A 85 -19.68 22.36 8.17
C THR A 85 -19.57 21.22 9.19
N VAL A 86 -20.65 20.97 9.94
CA VAL A 86 -20.63 20.00 11.05
C VAL A 86 -20.56 18.54 10.53
N VAL A 87 -21.32 18.20 9.48
CA VAL A 87 -21.37 16.82 8.98
C VAL A 87 -19.99 16.32 8.51
N PRO A 88 -19.21 17.06 7.70
CA PRO A 88 -17.84 16.66 7.36
C PRO A 88 -16.92 16.50 8.57
N ILE A 89 -17.03 17.37 9.57
CA ILE A 89 -16.25 17.25 10.81
C ILE A 89 -16.57 15.95 11.54
N LEU A 90 -17.84 15.58 11.65
CA LEU A 90 -18.25 14.32 12.28
C LEU A 90 -17.75 13.09 11.49
N ILE A 91 -17.76 13.15 10.16
CA ILE A 91 -17.18 12.10 9.30
C ILE A 91 -15.68 11.96 9.57
N LEU A 92 -14.95 13.08 9.62
CA LEU A 92 -13.50 13.05 9.92
C LEU A 92 -13.22 12.48 11.31
N VAL A 93 -14.01 12.83 12.33
CA VAL A 93 -13.90 12.25 13.67
C VAL A 93 -14.15 10.74 13.66
N ALA A 94 -15.16 10.29 12.90
CA ALA A 94 -15.45 8.85 12.75
C ALA A 94 -14.29 8.10 12.08
N ILE A 95 -13.62 8.70 11.10
CA ILE A 95 -12.43 8.13 10.43
C ILE A 95 -11.20 8.15 11.37
N ALA A 96 -11.02 9.20 12.16
CA ALA A 96 -9.85 9.38 13.03
C ALA A 96 -9.71 8.26 14.06
N ILE A 97 -10.80 7.78 14.64
CA ILE A 97 -10.77 6.73 15.68
C ILE A 97 -10.09 5.43 15.20
N PRO A 98 -10.55 4.77 14.12
CA PRO A 98 -9.89 3.57 13.60
C PRO A 98 -8.51 3.88 13.00
N SER A 99 -8.30 5.08 12.43
CA SER A 99 -7.00 5.52 11.92
C SER A 99 -5.93 5.54 13.02
N PHE A 100 -6.22 6.13 14.18
CA PHE A 100 -5.29 6.14 15.30
C PHE A 100 -5.03 4.75 15.89
N ARG A 101 -6.02 3.84 15.87
CA ARG A 101 -5.81 2.45 16.28
C ARG A 101 -4.84 1.74 15.33
N LEU A 102 -5.00 1.92 14.01
CA LEU A 102 -4.09 1.37 13.02
C LEU A 102 -2.68 1.96 13.17
N LEU A 103 -2.56 3.26 13.35
CA LEU A 103 -1.27 3.93 13.58
C LEU A 103 -0.56 3.36 14.81
N ASN A 104 -1.28 3.21 15.93
CA ASN A 104 -0.72 2.60 17.14
C ASN A 104 -0.27 1.16 16.92
N LEU A 105 -1.00 0.36 16.14
CA LEU A 105 -0.58 -0.99 15.77
C LEU A 105 0.74 -0.97 15.00
N GLN A 106 0.86 -0.14 13.97
CA GLN A 106 2.07 -0.03 13.15
C GLN A 106 3.31 0.39 13.95
N TYR A 107 3.15 1.25 14.96
CA TYR A 107 4.22 1.77 15.80
C TYR A 107 4.36 1.05 17.16
N SER A 108 3.68 -0.08 17.38
CA SER A 108 3.76 -0.81 18.66
C SER A 108 5.05 -1.60 18.88
N TYR A 109 5.78 -1.93 17.82
CA TYR A 109 7.05 -2.68 17.82
C TYR A 109 7.10 -3.82 18.84
N PRO A 110 6.43 -4.95 18.60
CA PRO A 110 6.56 -6.13 19.46
C PRO A 110 8.00 -6.62 19.52
N LYS A 111 8.36 -7.39 20.56
CA LYS A 111 9.70 -7.98 20.65
C LYS A 111 10.00 -8.80 19.40
N ALA A 112 11.08 -8.44 18.70
CA ALA A 112 11.53 -9.15 17.50
C ALA A 112 12.00 -10.58 17.82
N ASP A 113 11.58 -11.52 16.99
CA ASP A 113 12.17 -12.86 16.91
C ASP A 113 13.34 -12.87 15.91
N LEU A 114 13.28 -11.99 14.90
CA LEU A 114 14.32 -11.82 13.87
C LEU A 114 14.47 -10.32 13.57
N VAL A 115 15.71 -9.87 13.44
CA VAL A 115 16.06 -8.53 12.95
C VAL A 115 16.62 -8.64 11.54
N LEU A 116 16.04 -7.90 10.61
CA LEU A 116 16.51 -7.70 9.25
C LEU A 116 16.96 -6.24 9.09
N LYS A 117 18.10 -5.99 8.47
CA LYS A 117 18.49 -4.65 8.03
C LYS A 117 18.41 -4.57 6.52
N ALA A 118 17.77 -3.55 5.98
CA ALA A 118 17.71 -3.26 4.56
C ALA A 118 18.36 -1.89 4.28
N THR A 119 19.35 -1.88 3.40
CA THR A 119 20.06 -0.67 2.96
C THR A 119 19.82 -0.48 1.47
N GLY A 120 19.23 0.66 1.07
CA GLY A 120 18.98 1.00 -0.33
C GLY A 120 20.24 1.58 -0.98
N TYR A 121 20.60 1.06 -2.14
CA TYR A 121 21.66 1.56 -3.03
C TYR A 121 21.07 1.88 -4.41
N GLN A 122 21.81 2.55 -5.25
CA GLN A 122 21.46 2.83 -6.65
C GLN A 122 22.01 1.74 -7.57
N TRP A 123 21.25 0.74 -8.02
CA TRP A 123 19.83 0.42 -7.79
C TRP A 123 19.72 -1.06 -7.41
N TYR A 124 19.87 -1.35 -6.14
CA TYR A 124 19.74 -2.67 -5.53
C TYR A 124 19.52 -2.51 -4.02
N TRP A 125 19.21 -3.60 -3.35
CA TRP A 125 19.16 -3.65 -1.90
C TRP A 125 20.31 -4.49 -1.33
N GLU A 126 20.87 -4.06 -0.22
CA GLU A 126 21.69 -4.90 0.65
C GLU A 126 20.83 -5.28 1.86
N HIS A 127 20.71 -6.59 2.10
CA HIS A 127 20.03 -7.13 3.26
C HIS A 127 21.05 -7.78 4.21
N ALA A 128 20.81 -7.61 5.52
CA ALA A 128 21.62 -8.24 6.53
C ALA A 128 20.74 -8.80 7.65
N TYR A 129 21.14 -9.93 8.18
CA TYR A 129 20.64 -10.48 9.44
C TYR A 129 21.73 -10.28 10.51
N PRO A 130 21.69 -9.16 11.27
CA PRO A 130 22.78 -8.80 12.19
C PRO A 130 23.06 -9.88 13.24
N ASP A 131 22.01 -10.50 13.76
CA ASP A 131 22.11 -11.54 14.78
C ASP A 131 22.74 -12.86 14.26
N LEU A 132 22.72 -13.07 12.93
CA LEU A 132 23.28 -14.24 12.28
C LEU A 132 24.61 -13.97 11.59
N GLY A 133 25.03 -12.70 11.51
CA GLY A 133 26.25 -12.29 10.82
C GLY A 133 26.22 -12.51 9.29
N VAL A 134 25.02 -12.55 8.70
CA VAL A 134 24.81 -12.76 7.26
C VAL A 134 24.47 -11.44 6.59
N THR A 135 25.14 -11.14 5.48
CA THR A 135 24.86 -9.97 4.62
C THR A 135 24.93 -10.40 3.17
N PHE A 136 23.99 -9.92 2.35
CA PHE A 136 23.91 -10.23 0.91
C PHE A 136 23.25 -9.09 0.14
N GLU A 137 23.53 -9.01 -1.15
CA GLU A 137 22.86 -8.10 -2.07
C GLU A 137 21.65 -8.81 -2.69
N THR A 138 20.61 -8.04 -2.96
CA THR A 138 19.39 -8.46 -3.64
C THR A 138 19.26 -7.61 -4.92
N ARG A 139 19.38 -8.27 -6.07
CA ARG A 139 19.31 -7.64 -7.40
C ARG A 139 18.23 -8.30 -8.25
N MET A 140 17.58 -7.49 -9.07
CA MET A 140 16.61 -7.99 -10.03
C MET A 140 17.25 -9.00 -11.01
N LEU A 141 16.59 -10.11 -11.24
CA LEU A 141 17.00 -11.07 -12.27
C LEU A 141 16.77 -10.51 -13.68
N ASP A 142 17.72 -10.79 -14.55
CA ASP A 142 17.59 -10.59 -15.99
C ASP A 142 16.76 -11.73 -16.66
N GLU A 143 16.61 -11.67 -17.97
CA GLU A 143 15.85 -12.70 -18.70
C GLU A 143 16.47 -14.09 -18.57
N ALA A 144 17.80 -14.19 -18.51
CA ALA A 144 18.50 -15.48 -18.38
C ALA A 144 18.21 -16.10 -17.01
N GLY A 145 18.28 -15.31 -15.93
CA GLY A 145 17.93 -15.76 -14.57
C GLY A 145 16.45 -16.15 -14.44
N LEU A 146 15.54 -15.44 -15.11
CA LEU A 146 14.12 -15.82 -15.13
C LEU A 146 13.88 -17.16 -15.85
N GLU A 147 14.58 -17.42 -16.97
CA GLU A 147 14.48 -18.71 -17.67
C GLU A 147 15.07 -19.86 -16.83
N GLU A 148 16.12 -19.60 -16.06
CA GLU A 148 16.67 -20.58 -15.14
C GLU A 148 15.67 -20.95 -14.02
N LEU A 149 14.97 -19.96 -13.41
CA LEU A 149 13.92 -20.23 -12.43
C LEU A 149 12.79 -21.07 -13.05
N LYS A 150 12.34 -20.73 -14.28
CA LYS A 150 11.31 -21.48 -14.99
C LYS A 150 11.74 -22.93 -15.27
N ALA A 151 13.00 -23.14 -15.66
CA ALA A 151 13.54 -24.47 -15.88
C ALA A 151 13.56 -25.34 -14.61
N GLN A 152 13.65 -24.71 -13.44
CA GLN A 152 13.57 -25.34 -12.12
C GLN A 152 12.14 -25.45 -11.59
N ASN A 153 11.11 -25.06 -12.34
CA ASN A 153 9.70 -24.93 -11.93
C ASN A 153 9.49 -24.00 -10.72
N LEU A 154 10.34 -22.98 -10.58
CA LEU A 154 10.22 -21.95 -9.54
C LEU A 154 9.43 -20.74 -10.11
N PRO A 155 8.76 -19.98 -9.25
CA PRO A 155 8.09 -18.75 -9.65
C PRO A 155 9.07 -17.74 -10.26
N ALA A 156 8.81 -17.31 -11.48
CA ALA A 156 9.64 -16.37 -12.22
C ALA A 156 8.77 -15.19 -12.69
N VAL A 157 8.83 -14.09 -11.94
CA VAL A 157 8.01 -12.91 -12.20
C VAL A 157 8.90 -11.77 -12.68
N ARG A 158 8.66 -11.35 -13.93
CA ARG A 158 9.43 -10.26 -14.56
C ARG A 158 9.39 -8.99 -13.72
N ASN A 159 10.54 -8.36 -13.53
CA ASN A 159 10.76 -7.16 -12.72
C ASN A 159 10.54 -7.33 -11.20
N LEU A 160 10.23 -8.52 -10.72
CA LEU A 160 10.00 -8.78 -9.29
C LEU A 160 10.93 -9.86 -8.73
N SER A 161 11.32 -10.87 -9.53
CA SER A 161 12.22 -11.93 -9.06
C SER A 161 13.65 -11.42 -8.90
N VAL A 162 14.32 -11.88 -7.86
CA VAL A 162 15.65 -11.47 -7.43
C VAL A 162 16.61 -12.65 -7.38
N ASP A 163 17.90 -12.36 -7.36
CA ASP A 163 18.98 -13.35 -7.26
C ASP A 163 19.14 -13.95 -5.85
N ASN A 164 18.93 -13.13 -4.81
CA ASN A 164 19.00 -13.55 -3.42
C ASN A 164 17.75 -13.08 -2.68
N GLU A 165 16.95 -14.03 -2.24
CA GLU A 165 15.70 -13.76 -1.54
C GLU A 165 15.92 -13.50 -0.06
N VAL A 166 15.09 -12.63 0.53
CA VAL A 166 15.01 -12.44 1.97
C VAL A 166 14.14 -13.53 2.58
N ILE A 167 14.70 -14.35 3.46
CA ILE A 167 14.00 -15.46 4.12
C ILE A 167 13.58 -15.06 5.53
N VAL A 168 12.29 -15.20 5.83
CA VAL A 168 11.72 -14.87 7.14
C VAL A 168 10.89 -16.03 7.69
N PRO A 169 10.91 -16.27 9.02
CA PRO A 169 10.18 -17.39 9.62
C PRO A 169 8.67 -17.08 9.74
N LEU A 170 7.86 -18.09 9.43
CA LEU A 170 6.39 -18.03 9.60
C LEU A 170 6.02 -17.84 11.09
N ASN A 171 4.98 -17.02 11.33
CA ASN A 171 4.41 -16.73 12.66
C ASN A 171 5.41 -16.12 13.67
N LYS A 172 6.51 -15.53 13.18
CA LYS A 172 7.50 -14.82 13.98
C LYS A 172 7.50 -13.33 13.70
N VAL A 173 7.79 -12.53 14.71
CA VAL A 173 7.89 -11.08 14.56
C VAL A 173 9.22 -10.73 13.92
N VAL A 174 9.19 -10.10 12.76
CA VAL A 174 10.35 -9.58 12.04
C VAL A 174 10.37 -8.08 12.17
N THR A 175 11.45 -7.54 12.73
CA THR A 175 11.72 -6.08 12.70
C THR A 175 12.69 -5.79 11.58
N VAL A 176 12.33 -4.84 10.70
CA VAL A 176 13.19 -4.40 9.61
C VAL A 176 13.73 -3.01 9.95
N LEU A 177 15.05 -2.91 10.01
CA LEU A 177 15.79 -1.64 10.11
C LEU A 177 16.10 -1.15 8.70
N ILE A 178 15.67 0.04 8.35
CA ILE A 178 15.68 0.52 6.97
C ILE A 178 16.50 1.82 6.88
N THR A 179 17.45 1.85 5.95
CA THR A 179 18.29 3.03 5.65
C THR A 179 18.69 3.04 4.18
N ALA A 180 19.33 4.10 3.73
CA ALA A 180 20.00 4.16 2.43
C ALA A 180 21.51 4.38 2.60
N ALA A 181 22.27 4.15 1.54
CA ALA A 181 23.69 4.44 1.49
C ALA A 181 23.97 5.90 1.88
N PRO A 182 25.05 6.19 2.63
CA PRO A 182 25.33 7.55 3.13
C PRO A 182 25.39 8.63 2.04
N ASP A 183 25.99 8.28 0.91
CA ASP A 183 26.13 9.17 -0.26
C ASP A 183 25.08 8.90 -1.35
N GLY A 184 24.04 8.14 -1.01
CA GLY A 184 22.96 7.72 -1.92
C GLY A 184 21.78 8.68 -1.93
N VAL A 185 20.69 8.19 -2.50
CA VAL A 185 19.39 8.87 -2.59
C VAL A 185 18.37 8.20 -1.67
N ILE A 186 17.22 8.82 -1.49
CA ILE A 186 16.11 8.20 -0.79
C ILE A 186 15.54 7.06 -1.64
N HIS A 187 15.27 5.93 -0.99
CA HIS A 187 14.52 4.78 -1.51
C HIS A 187 13.32 4.53 -0.62
N ASN A 188 12.47 3.57 -0.98
CA ASN A 188 11.40 3.11 -0.10
C ASN A 188 11.33 1.59 -0.13
N TRP A 189 11.48 0.96 1.03
CA TRP A 189 11.34 -0.48 1.20
C TRP A 189 9.85 -0.81 1.35
N THR A 190 9.27 -1.39 0.31
CA THR A 190 7.83 -1.69 0.25
C THR A 190 7.59 -3.18 0.08
N MET A 191 6.79 -3.75 0.98
CA MET A 191 6.34 -5.13 0.92
C MET A 191 4.81 -5.16 1.11
N PRO A 192 4.03 -5.10 0.01
CA PRO A 192 2.57 -4.89 0.06
C PRO A 192 1.83 -5.97 0.84
N GLY A 193 2.19 -7.25 0.63
CA GLY A 193 1.55 -8.38 1.33
C GLY A 193 1.68 -8.32 2.85
N PHE A 194 2.70 -7.64 3.37
CA PHE A 194 2.92 -7.44 4.81
C PHE A 194 2.46 -6.08 5.32
N GLY A 195 2.00 -5.18 4.44
CA GLY A 195 1.57 -3.83 4.81
C GLY A 195 2.73 -2.89 5.18
N SER A 196 3.95 -3.22 4.75
CA SER A 196 5.13 -2.39 4.99
C SER A 196 5.40 -1.46 3.82
N LYS A 197 5.59 -0.17 4.10
CA LYS A 197 6.03 0.85 3.14
C LYS A 197 6.73 1.95 3.91
N VAL A 198 8.07 1.96 3.88
CA VAL A 198 8.91 2.84 4.72
C VAL A 198 10.08 3.38 3.93
N ASP A 199 10.33 4.68 4.05
CA ASP A 199 11.43 5.35 3.37
C ASP A 199 12.78 4.95 3.96
N ALA A 200 13.72 4.64 3.05
CA ALA A 200 15.12 4.44 3.30
C ALA A 200 15.85 5.76 3.06
N VAL A 201 16.18 6.48 4.12
CA VAL A 201 16.77 7.83 4.03
C VAL A 201 18.25 7.78 4.42
N PRO A 202 19.18 8.37 3.61
CA PRO A 202 20.58 8.46 3.95
C PRO A 202 20.81 9.13 5.32
N GLY A 203 21.67 8.54 6.14
CA GLY A 203 22.01 9.07 7.46
C GLY A 203 20.95 8.85 8.55
N ARG A 204 19.84 8.20 8.24
CA ARG A 204 18.76 7.89 9.18
C ARG A 204 18.42 6.40 9.13
N ILE A 205 18.19 5.79 10.28
CA ILE A 205 17.62 4.45 10.39
C ILE A 205 16.16 4.60 10.81
N THR A 206 15.26 4.11 9.97
CA THR A 206 13.85 3.92 10.27
C THR A 206 13.58 2.45 10.55
N SER A 207 12.40 2.12 11.06
CA SER A 207 12.04 0.72 11.28
C SER A 207 10.57 0.47 10.96
N THR A 208 10.28 -0.76 10.62
CA THR A 208 8.95 -1.34 10.55
C THR A 208 8.97 -2.75 11.11
N TRP A 209 7.79 -3.32 11.30
CA TRP A 209 7.68 -4.71 11.72
C TRP A 209 6.52 -5.39 11.00
N PHE A 210 6.63 -6.69 10.85
CA PHE A 210 5.53 -7.54 10.40
C PHE A 210 5.67 -8.95 11.00
N LYS A 211 4.60 -9.70 10.92
CA LYS A 211 4.55 -11.10 11.32
C LYS A 211 3.91 -11.89 10.19
N PRO A 212 4.69 -12.65 9.38
CA PRO A 212 4.12 -13.45 8.30
C PRO A 212 3.11 -14.46 8.87
N THR A 213 1.91 -14.53 8.29
CA THR A 213 0.83 -15.45 8.67
C THR A 213 0.58 -16.53 7.63
N VAL A 214 1.18 -16.39 6.46
CA VAL A 214 1.01 -17.28 5.30
C VAL A 214 2.39 -17.61 4.74
N GLU A 215 2.61 -18.89 4.39
CA GLU A 215 3.79 -19.33 3.64
C GLU A 215 3.67 -18.94 2.16
N GLY A 216 4.78 -18.60 1.54
CA GLY A 216 4.83 -18.25 0.12
C GLY A 216 5.97 -17.30 -0.23
N ILE A 217 6.03 -16.91 -1.49
CA ILE A 217 6.93 -15.89 -2.00
C ILE A 217 6.16 -14.57 -2.12
N PHE A 218 6.72 -13.53 -1.54
CA PHE A 218 6.14 -12.18 -1.52
C PHE A 218 7.11 -11.23 -2.18
N TYR A 219 6.62 -10.41 -3.09
CA TYR A 219 7.42 -9.47 -3.84
C TYR A 219 7.24 -8.06 -3.32
N GLY A 220 8.35 -7.35 -3.25
CA GLY A 220 8.40 -5.94 -2.92
C GLY A 220 9.12 -5.13 -4.00
N GLN A 221 9.04 -3.82 -3.90
CA GLN A 221 9.67 -2.90 -4.83
C GLN A 221 10.10 -1.62 -4.11
N CYS A 222 11.09 -0.93 -4.66
CA CYS A 222 11.34 0.46 -4.31
C CYS A 222 10.13 1.31 -4.70
N SER A 223 9.59 2.10 -3.77
CA SER A 223 8.40 2.93 -3.96
C SER A 223 8.65 4.43 -3.72
N GLU A 224 9.91 4.88 -3.72
CA GLU A 224 10.31 6.28 -3.77
C GLU A 224 11.28 6.50 -4.94
N LEU A 225 11.00 7.52 -5.78
CA LEU A 225 11.77 7.77 -7.00
C LEU A 225 13.25 8.03 -6.67
N CYS A 226 14.12 7.10 -7.06
CA CYS A 226 15.53 7.08 -6.71
C CYS A 226 16.50 7.17 -7.90
N GLY A 227 15.99 7.46 -9.10
CA GLY A 227 16.78 7.66 -10.32
C GLY A 227 16.36 6.76 -11.48
N LYS A 228 17.29 6.53 -12.43
CA LYS A 228 16.98 5.90 -13.73
C LYS A 228 16.47 4.44 -13.62
N ASP A 229 17.00 3.67 -12.69
CA ASP A 229 16.67 2.24 -12.53
C ASP A 229 15.74 2.01 -11.31
N HIS A 230 14.98 3.05 -10.91
CA HIS A 230 14.03 2.99 -9.81
C HIS A 230 13.04 1.80 -9.89
N ALA A 231 12.55 1.49 -11.09
CA ALA A 231 11.60 0.39 -11.32
C ALA A 231 12.26 -1.01 -11.35
N PHE A 232 13.59 -1.08 -11.24
CA PHE A 232 14.38 -2.29 -11.44
C PHE A 232 15.17 -2.70 -10.19
N MET A 233 14.68 -2.36 -9.01
CA MET A 233 15.24 -2.78 -7.72
C MET A 233 14.14 -3.38 -6.82
N PRO A 234 13.68 -4.59 -7.14
CA PRO A 234 12.71 -5.34 -6.34
C PRO A 234 13.30 -5.86 -5.03
N ILE A 235 12.40 -6.47 -4.20
CA ILE A 235 12.72 -7.08 -2.91
C ILE A 235 12.15 -8.49 -2.92
#